data_0000fc8f8fe2d2a50f16ea2542a28197
#
_entry.id   0000fc8f8fe2d2a50f16ea2542a28197
#
_cell.length_a   1.000
_cell.length_b   1.000
_cell.length_c   1.000
_cell.angle_alpha   90.00
_cell.angle_beta   90.00
_cell.angle_gamma   90.00
#
_symmetry.space_group_name_H-M   'P 1'
#
loop_
_entity.id
_entity.type
_entity.pdbx_description
1 polymer ?
#
loop_
_entity_poly.entity_id
_entity_poly.type
_entity_poly.pdbx_seq_one_letter_code
_entity_poly.pdbx_strand_id
1 'polypeptide(L)'
;MRDFGALPDSGEDASEALRKAVATIGKREIPTVLCFESGRYDFHAPEGQDDRVNIVARLRGIRDLIIDGGGAEFIAHGRLMLFLAEECERLTIRNFSLDWERPYITQASIVALGDGHVDLAIDRKRYPYHIEKGRIRFTDETWEREIDPESYSTAYDPQSGAVLYGTRDCPLSDRNAVFRGEAREIAPDTVRFFGTVDRPLPIGTELALYHGRYLSNAMTVVNCRNVRFEKIDLRHSPGMGVYGLRSENILLKAVCTVVNRSEKRRFSCAADAFHFTNCRGLIELDGCNCNGQGDDALNIHGIYARIVAVSKDRK
;
A
#
# COMPACT_ATOMS: atom_id res chain seq x y z
N MET A 1 18.34 -6.68 14.87
CA MET A 1 18.64 -6.88 13.42
C MET A 1 20.13 -6.87 13.10
N ARG A 2 20.92 -6.12 13.82
CA ARG A 2 22.40 -6.08 13.69
C ARG A 2 23.05 -7.47 13.67
N ASP A 3 22.64 -8.36 14.57
CA ASP A 3 23.18 -9.74 14.65
C ASP A 3 22.90 -10.60 13.40
N PHE A 4 21.98 -10.16 12.55
CA PHE A 4 21.65 -10.79 11.28
C PHE A 4 22.22 -10.07 10.06
N GLY A 5 22.97 -8.98 10.27
CA GLY A 5 23.68 -8.23 9.25
C GLY A 5 22.93 -7.02 8.69
N ALA A 6 21.74 -6.66 9.21
CA ALA A 6 21.05 -5.43 8.81
C ALA A 6 21.40 -4.28 9.75
N LEU A 7 21.93 -3.19 9.19
CA LEU A 7 22.25 -1.94 9.89
C LEU A 7 21.35 -0.83 9.37
N PRO A 8 20.95 0.11 10.25
CA PRO A 8 20.22 1.29 9.80
C PRO A 8 21.11 2.16 8.88
N ASP A 9 20.48 2.91 8.00
CA ASP A 9 21.09 3.91 7.11
C ASP A 9 22.24 3.36 6.23
N SER A 10 22.27 2.04 6.00
CA SER A 10 23.30 1.39 5.19
C SER A 10 23.06 1.52 3.69
N GLY A 11 21.81 1.73 3.26
CA GLY A 11 21.39 1.67 1.87
C GLY A 11 21.38 0.25 1.28
N GLU A 12 21.61 -0.78 2.11
CA GLU A 12 21.61 -2.19 1.68
C GLU A 12 20.25 -2.84 1.92
N ASP A 13 19.90 -3.86 1.11
CA ASP A 13 18.66 -4.64 1.26
C ASP A 13 18.65 -5.45 2.57
N ALA A 14 17.79 -5.09 3.49
CA ALA A 14 17.60 -5.75 4.77
C ALA A 14 16.69 -7.02 4.69
N SER A 15 16.16 -7.36 3.52
CA SER A 15 15.16 -8.44 3.35
C SER A 15 15.72 -9.80 3.75
N GLU A 16 16.94 -10.12 3.34
CA GLU A 16 17.54 -11.41 3.66
C GLU A 16 17.91 -11.52 5.14
N ALA A 17 18.38 -10.43 5.74
CA ALA A 17 18.66 -10.39 7.18
C ALA A 17 17.38 -10.63 8.01
N LEU A 18 16.25 -10.01 7.60
CA LEU A 18 14.97 -10.20 8.26
C LEU A 18 14.45 -11.64 8.08
N ARG A 19 14.61 -12.24 6.89
CA ARG A 19 14.28 -13.66 6.66
C ARG A 19 15.09 -14.60 7.55
N LYS A 20 16.39 -14.38 7.70
CA LYS A 20 17.28 -15.15 8.60
C LYS A 20 16.85 -15.01 10.07
N ALA A 21 16.53 -13.79 10.51
CA ALA A 21 16.04 -13.53 11.86
C ALA A 21 14.76 -14.32 12.14
N VAL A 22 13.76 -14.23 11.24
CA VAL A 22 12.49 -14.95 11.37
C VAL A 22 12.68 -16.47 11.35
N ALA A 23 13.53 -17.00 10.47
CA ALA A 23 13.84 -18.44 10.43
C ALA A 23 14.53 -18.93 11.71
N THR A 24 15.33 -18.09 12.35
CA THR A 24 15.97 -18.40 13.64
C THR A 24 14.97 -18.40 14.78
N ILE A 25 14.07 -17.40 14.80
CA ILE A 25 13.00 -17.27 15.79
C ILE A 25 12.03 -18.43 15.69
N GLY A 26 11.61 -18.82 14.50
CA GLY A 26 10.67 -19.91 14.26
C GLY A 26 11.13 -21.30 14.80
N LYS A 27 12.40 -21.43 15.14
CA LYS A 27 12.96 -22.64 15.79
C LYS A 27 12.98 -22.57 17.31
N ARG A 28 12.57 -21.44 17.91
CA ARG A 28 12.60 -21.20 19.34
C ARG A 28 11.19 -21.31 19.92
N GLU A 29 11.05 -22.00 21.05
CA GLU A 29 9.78 -22.08 21.78
C GLU A 29 9.79 -21.20 23.03
N ILE A 30 10.48 -20.07 22.99
CA ILE A 30 10.58 -19.09 24.06
C ILE A 30 10.12 -17.71 23.61
N PRO A 31 9.54 -16.89 24.50
CA PRO A 31 9.22 -15.52 24.20
C PRO A 31 10.44 -14.76 23.64
N THR A 32 10.26 -14.11 22.52
CA THR A 32 11.37 -13.49 21.78
C THR A 32 11.03 -12.06 21.38
N VAL A 33 12.00 -11.18 21.46
CA VAL A 33 11.91 -9.81 20.91
C VAL A 33 12.94 -9.67 19.80
N LEU A 34 12.47 -9.31 18.60
CA LEU A 34 13.31 -8.90 17.47
C LEU A 34 13.33 -7.38 17.42
N CYS A 35 14.49 -6.78 17.65
CA CYS A 35 14.64 -5.33 17.67
C CYS A 35 15.36 -4.81 16.43
N PHE A 36 14.85 -3.71 15.88
CA PHE A 36 15.58 -2.83 14.98
C PHE A 36 16.15 -1.64 15.74
N GLU A 37 17.20 -1.05 15.24
CA GLU A 37 17.69 0.25 15.69
C GLU A 37 16.98 1.36 14.91
N SER A 38 16.92 2.57 15.45
CA SER A 38 16.38 3.71 14.72
C SER A 38 17.24 4.03 13.50
N GLY A 39 16.61 4.47 12.41
CA GLY A 39 17.21 4.77 11.12
C GLY A 39 16.46 4.10 9.98
N ARG A 40 16.92 4.25 8.76
CA ARG A 40 16.28 3.73 7.55
C ARG A 40 16.73 2.29 7.26
N TYR A 41 15.76 1.44 6.90
CA TYR A 41 15.98 0.10 6.37
C TYR A 41 15.23 -0.07 5.05
N ASP A 42 15.93 -0.52 4.03
CA ASP A 42 15.42 -0.76 2.69
C ASP A 42 15.09 -2.25 2.51
N PHE A 43 13.93 -2.55 1.91
CA PHE A 43 13.48 -3.90 1.60
C PHE A 43 13.12 -3.99 0.13
N HIS A 44 13.75 -4.91 -0.60
CA HIS A 44 13.62 -4.99 -2.06
C HIS A 44 12.84 -6.24 -2.51
N ALA A 45 11.94 -6.04 -3.47
CA ALA A 45 11.41 -7.14 -4.25
C ALA A 45 12.51 -7.66 -5.19
N PRO A 46 12.60 -8.98 -5.44
CA PRO A 46 13.50 -9.49 -6.45
C PRO A 46 13.21 -8.88 -7.82
N GLU A 47 14.24 -8.58 -8.57
CA GLU A 47 14.14 -8.00 -9.91
C GLU A 47 13.24 -8.85 -10.83
N GLY A 48 12.41 -8.19 -11.65
CA GLY A 48 11.50 -8.85 -12.61
C GLY A 48 10.34 -9.64 -11.98
N GLN A 49 10.04 -9.47 -10.69
CA GLN A 49 8.97 -10.19 -9.99
C GLN A 49 7.81 -9.30 -9.54
N ASP A 50 7.36 -8.38 -10.39
CA ASP A 50 6.17 -7.55 -10.11
C ASP A 50 4.83 -8.27 -10.43
N ASP A 51 4.86 -9.45 -11.01
CA ASP A 51 3.68 -10.28 -11.30
C ASP A 51 3.03 -10.90 -10.05
N ARG A 52 3.78 -10.97 -8.94
CA ARG A 52 3.34 -11.56 -7.67
C ARG A 52 3.75 -10.73 -6.46
N VAL A 53 3.07 -10.98 -5.34
CA VAL A 53 3.44 -10.40 -4.05
C VAL A 53 4.70 -11.06 -3.51
N ASN A 54 5.72 -10.26 -3.23
CA ASN A 54 6.97 -10.70 -2.60
C ASN A 54 6.87 -10.48 -1.08
N ILE A 55 6.84 -11.57 -0.31
CA ILE A 55 6.73 -11.51 1.15
C ILE A 55 8.13 -11.40 1.73
N VAL A 56 8.41 -10.29 2.44
CA VAL A 56 9.71 -10.09 3.09
C VAL A 56 9.86 -11.00 4.29
N ALA A 57 8.92 -10.98 5.22
CA ALA A 57 8.94 -11.81 6.41
C ALA A 57 7.65 -12.64 6.55
N ARG A 58 7.78 -13.95 6.42
CA ARG A 58 6.70 -14.91 6.67
C ARG A 58 6.85 -15.51 8.06
N LEU A 59 5.95 -15.12 8.96
CA LEU A 59 5.85 -15.63 10.33
C LEU A 59 4.83 -16.77 10.33
N ARG A 60 5.23 -18.01 10.64
CA ARG A 60 4.29 -19.13 10.65
C ARG A 60 4.38 -19.93 11.96
N GLY A 61 3.22 -20.07 12.63
CA GLY A 61 3.08 -20.85 13.85
C GLY A 61 3.89 -20.33 15.03
N ILE A 62 4.36 -19.06 14.98
CA ILE A 62 5.21 -18.48 16.01
C ILE A 62 4.33 -17.98 17.17
N ARG A 63 4.82 -18.20 18.39
CA ARG A 63 4.18 -17.74 19.62
C ARG A 63 5.10 -16.77 20.38
N ASP A 64 4.47 -15.85 21.10
CA ASP A 64 5.16 -14.93 22.01
C ASP A 64 6.29 -14.14 21.35
N LEU A 65 5.99 -13.54 20.18
CA LEU A 65 6.94 -12.73 19.42
C LEU A 65 6.58 -11.26 19.48
N ILE A 66 7.56 -10.43 19.77
CA ILE A 66 7.51 -8.98 19.59
C ILE A 66 8.51 -8.60 18.49
N ILE A 67 8.03 -7.91 17.46
CA ILE A 67 8.89 -7.23 16.47
C ILE A 67 8.82 -5.74 16.79
N ASP A 68 9.92 -5.18 17.27
CA ASP A 68 10.04 -3.78 17.65
C ASP A 68 10.93 -3.04 16.64
N GLY A 69 10.33 -2.15 15.88
CA GLY A 69 11.04 -1.34 14.88
C GLY A 69 11.96 -0.28 15.49
N GLY A 70 11.93 -0.01 16.79
CA GLY A 70 12.83 0.95 17.44
C GLY A 70 12.70 2.38 16.91
N GLY A 71 11.56 2.74 16.31
CA GLY A 71 11.36 4.03 15.64
C GLY A 71 12.00 4.10 14.25
N ALA A 72 12.35 2.98 13.64
CA ALA A 72 12.92 2.91 12.31
C ALA A 72 11.94 3.34 11.21
N GLU A 73 12.49 3.75 10.09
CA GLU A 73 11.79 3.97 8.84
C GLU A 73 12.05 2.78 7.90
N PHE A 74 10.99 2.07 7.57
CA PHE A 74 11.04 0.95 6.63
C PHE A 74 10.61 1.45 5.25
N ILE A 75 11.45 1.23 4.25
CA ILE A 75 11.19 1.63 2.86
C ILE A 75 11.14 0.39 1.99
N ALA A 76 10.02 0.22 1.32
CA ALA A 76 9.78 -0.89 0.41
C ALA A 76 10.08 -0.49 -1.04
N HIS A 77 10.74 -1.37 -1.77
CA HIS A 77 11.04 -1.24 -3.19
C HIS A 77 10.33 -2.35 -3.96
N GLY A 78 9.38 -1.95 -4.83
CA GLY A 78 8.60 -2.88 -5.63
C GLY A 78 7.40 -3.50 -4.92
N ARG A 79 6.86 -4.60 -5.45
CA ARG A 79 5.63 -5.24 -4.97
C ARG A 79 5.89 -6.13 -3.77
N LEU A 80 5.88 -5.54 -2.59
CA LEU A 80 6.19 -6.19 -1.31
C LEU A 80 4.98 -6.28 -0.38
N MET A 81 5.00 -7.30 0.47
CA MET A 81 4.29 -7.39 1.74
C MET A 81 5.35 -7.53 2.84
N LEU A 82 5.42 -6.57 3.77
CA LEU A 82 6.48 -6.58 4.78
C LEU A 82 6.34 -7.77 5.73
N PHE A 83 5.14 -7.98 6.30
CA PHE A 83 4.86 -9.09 7.21
C PHE A 83 3.61 -9.87 6.78
N LEU A 84 3.78 -11.19 6.62
CA LEU A 84 2.69 -12.14 6.56
C LEU A 84 2.78 -13.06 7.78
N ALA A 85 1.82 -12.96 8.70
CA ALA A 85 1.72 -13.86 9.84
C ALA A 85 0.61 -14.89 9.61
N GLU A 86 0.94 -16.16 9.78
CA GLU A 86 0.03 -17.29 9.62
C GLU A 86 0.06 -18.17 10.87
N GLU A 87 -1.10 -18.45 11.44
CA GLU A 87 -1.24 -19.35 12.59
C GLU A 87 -0.39 -18.95 13.82
N CYS A 88 -0.09 -17.64 13.96
CA CYS A 88 0.67 -17.09 15.07
C CYS A 88 -0.22 -16.78 16.27
N GLU A 89 0.38 -16.78 17.47
CA GLU A 89 -0.32 -16.48 18.72
C GLU A 89 0.51 -15.54 19.59
N ARG A 90 -0.13 -14.51 20.17
CA ARG A 90 0.51 -13.46 20.99
C ARG A 90 1.68 -12.78 20.23
N LEU A 91 1.33 -12.27 19.03
CA LEU A 91 2.24 -11.53 18.15
C LEU A 91 2.05 -10.03 18.40
N THR A 92 3.13 -9.30 18.61
CA THR A 92 3.13 -7.84 18.61
C THR A 92 4.10 -7.31 17.56
N ILE A 93 3.62 -6.40 16.70
CA ILE A 93 4.42 -5.68 15.70
C ILE A 93 4.28 -4.20 16.00
N ARG A 94 5.40 -3.48 16.19
CA ARG A 94 5.31 -2.12 16.68
C ARG A 94 6.46 -1.20 16.29
N ASN A 95 6.19 0.11 16.41
CA ASN A 95 7.18 1.18 16.60
C ASN A 95 8.07 1.40 15.37
N PHE A 96 7.45 1.65 14.20
CA PHE A 96 8.12 2.01 12.94
C PHE A 96 7.18 2.78 12.02
N SER A 97 7.76 3.41 10.99
CA SER A 97 7.01 3.87 9.81
C SER A 97 7.30 2.97 8.60
N LEU A 98 6.31 2.85 7.71
CA LEU A 98 6.44 2.08 6.47
C LEU A 98 5.99 2.93 5.28
N ASP A 99 6.86 3.05 4.31
CA ASP A 99 6.59 3.74 3.04
C ASP A 99 7.16 2.95 1.86
N TRP A 100 6.88 3.40 0.66
CA TRP A 100 7.46 2.91 -0.60
C TRP A 100 8.31 4.00 -1.23
N GLU A 101 9.51 3.67 -1.67
CA GLU A 101 10.39 4.59 -2.40
C GLU A 101 9.66 5.11 -3.65
N ARG A 102 9.06 4.21 -4.42
CA ARG A 102 8.17 4.54 -5.55
C ARG A 102 6.77 3.96 -5.29
N PRO A 103 5.81 4.79 -4.86
CA PRO A 103 4.42 4.35 -4.69
C PRO A 103 3.79 3.86 -6.00
N TYR A 104 2.85 2.93 -5.89
CA TYR A 104 2.01 2.46 -7.03
C TYR A 104 0.87 3.43 -7.38
N ILE A 105 1.06 4.69 -7.01
CA ILE A 105 0.16 5.80 -7.30
C ILE A 105 1.03 6.97 -7.78
N THR A 106 0.66 7.59 -8.90
CA THR A 106 1.27 8.83 -9.38
C THR A 106 0.39 10.00 -9.04
N GLN A 107 0.95 11.04 -8.46
CA GLN A 107 0.27 12.31 -8.28
C GLN A 107 0.56 13.24 -9.47
N ALA A 108 -0.48 13.86 -9.99
CA ALA A 108 -0.41 14.79 -11.10
C ALA A 108 -1.33 15.99 -10.85
N SER A 109 -1.11 17.10 -11.54
CA SER A 109 -1.98 18.28 -11.47
C SER A 109 -2.55 18.61 -12.85
N ILE A 110 -3.83 18.92 -12.93
CA ILE A 110 -4.46 19.39 -14.18
C ILE A 110 -3.95 20.80 -14.48
N VAL A 111 -3.29 20.97 -15.60
CA VAL A 111 -2.77 22.28 -16.03
C VAL A 111 -3.54 22.90 -17.21
N ALA A 112 -4.19 22.06 -18.01
CA ALA A 112 -5.12 22.50 -19.05
C ALA A 112 -6.17 21.45 -19.38
N LEU A 113 -7.30 21.88 -19.87
CA LEU A 113 -8.40 21.07 -20.41
C LEU A 113 -8.84 21.67 -21.74
N GLY A 114 -9.08 20.82 -22.74
CA GLY A 114 -9.59 21.23 -24.04
C GLY A 114 -10.47 20.16 -24.66
N ASP A 115 -10.99 20.45 -25.86
CA ASP A 115 -11.77 19.46 -26.62
C ASP A 115 -10.91 18.23 -26.92
N GLY A 116 -11.29 17.11 -26.30
CA GLY A 116 -10.64 15.82 -26.53
C GLY A 116 -9.25 15.69 -25.90
N HIS A 117 -8.88 16.45 -24.89
CA HIS A 117 -7.62 16.27 -24.18
C HIS A 117 -7.62 16.83 -22.76
N VAL A 118 -6.70 16.30 -21.95
CA VAL A 118 -6.29 16.85 -20.67
C VAL A 118 -4.77 16.94 -20.61
N ASP A 119 -4.23 18.03 -20.09
CA ASP A 119 -2.80 18.20 -19.84
C ASP A 119 -2.53 18.09 -18.35
N LEU A 120 -1.62 17.17 -18.00
CA LEU A 120 -1.21 16.93 -16.63
C LEU A 120 0.25 17.31 -16.42
N ALA A 121 0.52 18.08 -15.37
CA ALA A 121 1.87 18.22 -14.83
C ALA A 121 2.17 16.99 -13.95
N ILE A 122 3.27 16.29 -14.26
CA ILE A 122 3.73 15.08 -13.57
C ILE A 122 5.21 15.27 -13.26
N ASP A 123 5.56 15.38 -11.99
CA ASP A 123 6.96 15.47 -11.56
C ASP A 123 7.70 14.16 -11.93
N ARG A 124 8.41 14.16 -13.07
CA ARG A 124 9.11 12.99 -13.60
C ARG A 124 10.22 12.50 -12.67
N LYS A 125 10.82 13.39 -11.88
CA LYS A 125 11.85 13.01 -10.92
C LYS A 125 11.27 12.13 -9.82
N ARG A 126 10.06 12.45 -9.34
CA ARG A 126 9.34 11.71 -8.30
C ARG A 126 8.58 10.50 -8.86
N TYR A 127 7.99 10.66 -10.02
CA TYR A 127 7.16 9.68 -10.71
C TYR A 127 7.73 9.41 -12.11
N PRO A 128 8.83 8.66 -12.22
CA PRO A 128 9.47 8.38 -13.49
C PRO A 128 8.50 7.76 -14.50
N TYR A 129 8.56 8.24 -15.74
CA TYR A 129 7.78 7.72 -16.85
C TYR A 129 8.51 7.90 -18.17
N HIS A 130 8.11 7.13 -19.16
CA HIS A 130 8.41 7.37 -20.56
C HIS A 130 7.16 7.18 -21.45
N ILE A 131 7.21 7.66 -22.66
CA ILE A 131 6.13 7.49 -23.63
C ILE A 131 6.68 6.67 -24.79
N GLU A 132 6.06 5.49 -25.01
CA GLU A 132 6.38 4.61 -26.12
C GLU A 132 5.15 4.41 -26.99
N LYS A 133 5.28 4.65 -28.32
CA LYS A 133 4.19 4.51 -29.31
C LYS A 133 2.89 5.21 -28.89
N GLY A 134 3.01 6.39 -28.27
CA GLY A 134 1.88 7.17 -27.78
C GLY A 134 1.24 6.64 -26.50
N ARG A 135 1.88 5.71 -25.79
CA ARG A 135 1.41 5.19 -24.50
C ARG A 135 2.37 5.58 -23.40
N ILE A 136 1.85 6.14 -22.30
CA ILE A 136 2.66 6.44 -21.13
C ILE A 136 2.90 5.17 -20.31
N ARG A 137 4.14 4.99 -19.89
CA ARG A 137 4.59 3.93 -18.98
C ARG A 137 5.22 4.57 -17.76
N PHE A 138 4.69 4.29 -16.59
CA PHE A 138 5.28 4.67 -15.32
C PHE A 138 6.21 3.57 -14.85
N THR A 139 7.36 3.97 -14.33
CA THR A 139 8.45 3.02 -14.03
C THR A 139 8.95 3.15 -12.61
N ASP A 140 9.55 2.07 -12.16
CA ASP A 140 10.39 1.92 -10.98
C ASP A 140 11.52 0.93 -11.31
N GLU A 141 12.43 0.68 -10.42
CA GLU A 141 13.50 -0.31 -10.58
C GLU A 141 12.97 -1.73 -10.87
N THR A 142 11.78 -2.05 -10.34
CA THR A 142 11.22 -3.41 -10.36
C THR A 142 9.96 -3.56 -11.19
N TRP A 143 9.34 -2.46 -11.65
CA TRP A 143 8.08 -2.52 -12.37
C TRP A 143 7.94 -1.43 -13.43
N GLU A 144 7.11 -1.73 -14.44
CA GLU A 144 6.63 -0.80 -15.46
C GLU A 144 5.14 -1.00 -15.64
N ARG A 145 4.35 0.09 -15.49
CA ARG A 145 2.89 0.02 -15.52
C ARG A 145 2.26 1.22 -16.19
N GLU A 146 1.09 1.01 -16.77
CA GLU A 146 0.17 2.08 -17.18
C GLU A 146 -0.69 2.53 -15.98
N ILE A 147 -1.54 3.54 -16.19
CA ILE A 147 -2.66 3.83 -15.28
C ILE A 147 -3.65 2.68 -15.43
N ASP A 148 -3.95 2.01 -14.33
CA ASP A 148 -4.82 0.84 -14.35
C ASP A 148 -6.28 1.26 -14.67
N PRO A 149 -6.88 0.77 -15.76
CA PRO A 149 -8.25 1.12 -16.14
C PRO A 149 -9.31 0.52 -15.20
N GLU A 150 -8.98 -0.52 -14.45
CA GLU A 150 -9.87 -1.14 -13.49
C GLU A 150 -9.68 -0.58 -12.07
N SER A 151 -8.65 0.26 -11.87
CA SER A 151 -8.43 0.99 -10.64
C SER A 151 -9.06 2.36 -10.67
N TYR A 152 -9.15 2.98 -9.52
CA TYR A 152 -9.65 4.33 -9.37
C TYR A 152 -8.60 5.37 -9.75
N SER A 153 -9.07 6.60 -9.92
CA SER A 153 -8.28 7.81 -9.74
C SER A 153 -9.07 8.72 -8.81
N THR A 154 -8.38 9.47 -7.98
CA THR A 154 -9.01 10.34 -6.99
C THR A 154 -8.61 11.78 -7.27
N ALA A 155 -9.57 12.70 -7.24
CA ALA A 155 -9.33 14.13 -7.38
C ALA A 155 -9.29 14.80 -6.01
N TYR A 156 -8.30 15.68 -5.82
CA TYR A 156 -8.10 16.42 -4.58
C TYR A 156 -8.13 17.93 -4.85
N ASP A 157 -8.74 18.65 -3.94
CA ASP A 157 -8.66 20.10 -3.89
C ASP A 157 -7.24 20.53 -3.53
N PRO A 158 -6.57 21.36 -4.35
CA PRO A 158 -5.16 21.70 -4.14
C PRO A 158 -4.91 22.55 -2.90
N GLN A 159 -5.92 23.27 -2.42
CA GLN A 159 -5.78 24.17 -1.26
C GLN A 159 -5.96 23.40 0.05
N SER A 160 -7.06 22.66 0.17
CA SER A 160 -7.39 21.91 1.39
C SER A 160 -6.70 20.56 1.46
N GLY A 161 -6.36 19.95 0.32
CA GLY A 161 -5.87 18.58 0.21
C GLY A 161 -6.93 17.52 0.46
N ALA A 162 -8.21 17.91 0.59
CA ALA A 162 -9.32 16.98 0.73
C ALA A 162 -9.73 16.41 -0.63
N VAL A 163 -10.40 15.26 -0.63
CA VAL A 163 -11.05 14.74 -1.83
C VAL A 163 -12.02 15.78 -2.35
N LEU A 164 -11.96 16.05 -3.65
CA LEU A 164 -12.78 17.10 -4.27
C LEU A 164 -14.26 16.68 -4.23
N TYR A 165 -15.06 17.52 -3.58
CA TYR A 165 -16.49 17.25 -3.38
C TYR A 165 -17.24 17.06 -4.71
N GLY A 166 -18.14 16.09 -4.73
CA GLY A 166 -18.99 15.79 -5.90
C GLY A 166 -18.30 15.03 -7.02
N THR A 167 -17.04 14.63 -6.83
CA THR A 167 -16.36 13.75 -7.81
C THR A 167 -16.70 12.28 -7.56
N ARG A 168 -16.49 11.46 -8.58
CA ARG A 168 -16.62 10.00 -8.54
C ARG A 168 -15.23 9.37 -8.61
N ASP A 169 -15.15 8.08 -8.36
CA ASP A 169 -14.04 7.28 -8.84
C ASP A 169 -13.84 7.51 -10.35
N CYS A 170 -12.60 7.61 -10.81
CA CYS A 170 -12.29 8.01 -12.18
C CYS A 170 -12.93 9.37 -12.56
N PRO A 171 -12.53 10.47 -11.91
CA PRO A 171 -13.29 11.73 -11.91
C PRO A 171 -13.38 12.41 -13.29
N LEU A 172 -12.39 12.22 -14.20
CA LEU A 172 -12.37 12.86 -15.52
C LEU A 172 -13.17 12.10 -16.58
N SER A 173 -13.13 10.76 -16.56
CA SER A 173 -13.81 9.91 -17.54
C SER A 173 -14.05 8.53 -16.95
N ASP A 174 -15.08 7.85 -17.43
CA ASP A 174 -15.40 6.50 -16.93
C ASP A 174 -14.22 5.52 -17.17
N ARG A 175 -13.90 4.73 -16.12
CA ARG A 175 -12.79 3.76 -16.14
C ARG A 175 -11.47 4.35 -16.64
N ASN A 176 -11.19 5.61 -16.28
CA ASN A 176 -9.99 6.34 -16.72
C ASN A 176 -9.76 6.34 -18.23
N ALA A 177 -10.84 6.35 -19.03
CA ALA A 177 -10.77 6.21 -20.48
C ALA A 177 -9.84 7.25 -21.15
N VAL A 178 -9.81 8.49 -20.64
CA VAL A 178 -8.94 9.56 -21.15
C VAL A 178 -7.46 9.19 -21.07
N PHE A 179 -7.04 8.39 -20.10
CA PHE A 179 -5.64 7.98 -19.92
C PHE A 179 -5.25 6.75 -20.74
N ARG A 180 -6.22 6.11 -21.44
CA ARG A 180 -5.97 4.98 -22.35
C ARG A 180 -5.76 5.41 -23.79
N GLY A 181 -5.96 6.69 -24.09
CA GLY A 181 -5.70 7.29 -25.37
C GLY A 181 -4.21 7.51 -25.65
N GLU A 182 -3.93 8.24 -26.73
CA GLU A 182 -2.58 8.70 -27.04
C GLU A 182 -2.10 9.65 -25.94
N ALA A 183 -0.85 9.51 -25.52
CA ALA A 183 -0.17 10.44 -24.64
C ALA A 183 1.03 11.06 -25.35
N ARG A 184 1.26 12.36 -25.14
CA ARG A 184 2.41 13.08 -25.70
C ARG A 184 2.95 14.08 -24.69
N GLU A 185 4.26 14.09 -24.49
CA GLU A 185 4.92 15.15 -23.74
C GLU A 185 4.91 16.44 -24.58
N ILE A 186 4.34 17.51 -24.03
CA ILE A 186 4.17 18.81 -24.72
C ILE A 186 5.08 19.89 -24.15
N ALA A 187 5.58 19.69 -22.94
CA ALA A 187 6.60 20.50 -22.27
C ALA A 187 7.29 19.61 -21.21
N PRO A 188 8.43 20.00 -20.66
CA PRO A 188 9.05 19.29 -19.53
C PRO A 188 8.02 19.02 -18.43
N ASP A 189 7.94 17.76 -17.98
CA ASP A 189 7.01 17.30 -16.94
C ASP A 189 5.51 17.55 -17.23
N THR A 190 5.14 17.83 -18.49
CA THR A 190 3.77 18.08 -18.90
C THR A 190 3.34 17.12 -20.00
N VAL A 191 2.38 16.26 -19.71
CA VAL A 191 1.86 15.26 -20.63
C VAL A 191 0.43 15.57 -21.02
N ARG A 192 0.19 15.63 -22.34
CA ARG A 192 -1.15 15.68 -22.92
C ARG A 192 -1.66 14.28 -23.15
N PHE A 193 -2.84 14.00 -22.62
CA PHE A 193 -3.59 12.79 -22.88
C PHE A 193 -4.75 13.13 -23.82
N PHE A 194 -4.82 12.45 -24.97
CA PHE A 194 -5.88 12.61 -25.94
C PHE A 194 -7.01 11.65 -25.65
N GLY A 195 -8.20 12.18 -25.45
CA GLY A 195 -9.40 11.40 -25.15
C GLY A 195 -10.52 12.27 -24.62
N THR A 196 -11.72 11.72 -24.54
CA THR A 196 -12.88 12.45 -24.04
C THR A 196 -12.76 12.68 -22.52
N VAL A 197 -12.94 13.92 -22.14
CA VAL A 197 -13.09 14.33 -20.74
C VAL A 197 -14.58 14.52 -20.48
N ASP A 198 -15.22 13.52 -19.88
CA ASP A 198 -16.68 13.53 -19.64
C ASP A 198 -17.07 14.51 -18.55
N ARG A 199 -16.18 14.72 -17.61
CA ARG A 199 -16.39 15.55 -16.40
C ARG A 199 -15.19 16.47 -16.20
N PRO A 200 -15.21 17.68 -16.77
CA PRO A 200 -14.11 18.62 -16.60
C PRO A 200 -14.00 19.07 -15.14
N LEU A 201 -12.78 19.10 -14.64
CA LEU A 201 -12.44 19.55 -13.29
C LEU A 201 -11.70 20.90 -13.34
N PRO A 202 -11.69 21.66 -12.24
CA PRO A 202 -10.92 22.91 -12.17
C PRO A 202 -9.43 22.70 -12.48
N ILE A 203 -8.82 23.67 -13.16
CA ILE A 203 -7.38 23.74 -13.31
C ILE A 203 -6.73 23.82 -11.93
N GLY A 204 -5.63 23.12 -11.74
CA GLY A 204 -4.95 22.98 -10.44
C GLY A 204 -5.45 21.80 -9.61
N THR A 205 -6.56 21.13 -9.99
CA THR A 205 -6.98 19.90 -9.31
C THR A 205 -5.85 18.88 -9.31
N GLU A 206 -5.54 18.31 -8.16
CA GLU A 206 -4.55 17.23 -8.03
C GLU A 206 -5.22 15.88 -8.19
N LEU A 207 -4.58 14.98 -8.91
CA LEU A 207 -5.05 13.63 -9.19
C LEU A 207 -4.11 12.59 -8.59
N ALA A 208 -4.65 11.59 -7.93
CA ALA A 208 -3.95 10.34 -7.66
C ALA A 208 -4.34 9.32 -8.75
N LEU A 209 -3.36 8.86 -9.51
CA LEU A 209 -3.51 7.94 -10.63
C LEU A 209 -2.94 6.58 -10.24
N TYR A 210 -3.77 5.56 -10.15
CA TYR A 210 -3.40 4.25 -9.63
C TYR A 210 -2.84 3.34 -10.73
N HIS A 211 -1.73 2.65 -10.42
CA HIS A 211 -1.10 1.62 -11.29
C HIS A 211 -1.50 0.19 -10.89
N GLY A 212 -2.45 0.07 -10.03
CA GLY A 212 -3.03 -1.14 -9.45
C GLY A 212 -3.48 -0.89 -8.02
N ARG A 213 -4.58 -1.51 -7.61
CA ARG A 213 -5.22 -1.21 -6.32
C ARG A 213 -4.99 -2.26 -5.24
N TYR A 214 -5.01 -3.51 -5.58
CA TYR A 214 -4.87 -4.62 -4.64
C TYR A 214 -3.62 -5.42 -4.92
N LEU A 215 -2.50 -4.73 -5.21
CA LEU A 215 -1.26 -5.40 -5.62
C LEU A 215 -0.60 -6.17 -4.46
N SER A 216 -0.55 -5.56 -3.27
CA SER A 216 -0.10 -6.20 -2.03
C SER A 216 -0.55 -5.39 -0.83
N ASN A 217 -0.85 -6.06 0.28
CA ASN A 217 -1.06 -5.36 1.55
C ASN A 217 0.28 -5.06 2.22
N ALA A 218 0.32 -4.05 3.08
CA ALA A 218 1.53 -3.78 3.85
C ALA A 218 1.81 -4.90 4.86
N MET A 219 0.77 -5.31 5.61
CA MET A 219 0.83 -6.38 6.60
C MET A 219 -0.43 -7.23 6.55
N THR A 220 -0.29 -8.55 6.69
CA THR A 220 -1.42 -9.48 6.69
C THR A 220 -1.29 -10.49 7.83
N VAL A 221 -2.40 -10.76 8.53
CA VAL A 221 -2.51 -11.80 9.56
C VAL A 221 -3.62 -12.79 9.21
N VAL A 222 -3.30 -14.08 9.18
CA VAL A 222 -4.21 -15.16 8.78
C VAL A 222 -4.26 -16.23 9.85
N ASN A 223 -5.46 -16.58 10.32
CA ASN A 223 -5.66 -17.59 11.36
C ASN A 223 -4.83 -17.33 12.64
N CYS A 224 -4.52 -16.08 12.94
CA CYS A 224 -3.74 -15.68 14.11
C CYS A 224 -4.63 -15.42 15.31
N ARG A 225 -4.05 -15.42 16.52
CA ARG A 225 -4.75 -15.14 17.77
C ARG A 225 -3.97 -14.18 18.65
N ASN A 226 -4.67 -13.20 19.26
CA ASN A 226 -4.09 -12.19 20.14
C ASN A 226 -2.95 -11.41 19.46
N VAL A 227 -3.29 -10.72 18.37
CA VAL A 227 -2.34 -9.93 17.58
C VAL A 227 -2.45 -8.46 17.97
N ARG A 228 -1.30 -7.80 18.09
CA ARG A 228 -1.20 -6.38 18.44
C ARG A 228 -0.34 -5.65 17.41
N PHE A 229 -0.85 -4.55 16.91
CA PHE A 229 -0.10 -3.57 16.13
C PHE A 229 -0.07 -2.28 16.92
N GLU A 230 1.10 -1.69 17.16
CA GLU A 230 1.22 -0.52 18.03
C GLU A 230 2.21 0.51 17.47
N LYS A 231 1.81 1.79 17.45
CA LYS A 231 2.69 2.91 17.04
C LYS A 231 3.31 2.68 15.65
N ILE A 232 2.47 2.54 14.64
CA ILE A 232 2.89 2.31 13.25
C ILE A 232 2.30 3.40 12.37
N ASP A 233 3.15 4.07 11.59
CA ASP A 233 2.74 5.01 10.57
C ASP A 233 2.86 4.37 9.18
N LEU A 234 1.73 4.07 8.54
CA LEU A 234 1.67 3.55 7.18
C LEU A 234 1.54 4.73 6.21
N ARG A 235 2.61 5.07 5.51
CA ARG A 235 2.63 6.19 4.55
C ARG A 235 2.26 5.77 3.14
N HIS A 236 2.43 4.48 2.81
CA HIS A 236 1.91 3.87 1.59
C HIS A 236 1.68 2.37 1.78
N SER A 237 0.80 1.83 0.93
CA SER A 237 0.64 0.40 0.64
C SER A 237 0.03 0.25 -0.76
N PRO A 238 0.53 -0.65 -1.61
CA PRO A 238 -0.07 -0.95 -2.92
C PRO A 238 -1.44 -1.65 -2.86
N GLY A 239 -1.95 -1.88 -1.68
CA GLY A 239 -3.27 -2.42 -1.37
C GLY A 239 -3.74 -1.91 -0.02
N MET A 240 -4.21 -2.81 0.84
CA MET A 240 -4.64 -2.49 2.20
C MET A 240 -3.44 -2.24 3.12
N GLY A 241 -3.64 -1.44 4.15
CA GLY A 241 -2.64 -1.23 5.19
C GLY A 241 -2.48 -2.49 6.05
N VAL A 242 -3.43 -2.75 6.95
CA VAL A 242 -3.46 -3.98 7.75
C VAL A 242 -4.66 -4.84 7.33
N TYR A 243 -4.38 -6.08 6.94
CA TYR A 243 -5.41 -7.05 6.59
C TYR A 243 -5.43 -8.23 7.56
N GLY A 244 -6.60 -8.51 8.12
CA GLY A 244 -6.85 -9.65 9.00
C GLY A 244 -7.84 -10.63 8.37
N LEU A 245 -7.45 -11.92 8.30
CA LEU A 245 -8.31 -12.99 7.79
C LEU A 245 -8.44 -14.10 8.84
N ARG A 246 -9.68 -14.45 9.20
CA ARG A 246 -10.01 -15.54 10.15
C ARG A 246 -9.16 -15.52 11.43
N SER A 247 -8.81 -14.33 11.88
CA SER A 247 -8.01 -14.12 13.09
C SER A 247 -8.89 -13.72 14.28
N GLU A 248 -8.36 -13.84 15.48
CA GLU A 248 -9.10 -13.64 16.72
C GLU A 248 -8.34 -12.68 17.65
N ASN A 249 -9.06 -11.73 18.24
CA ASN A 249 -8.53 -10.70 19.14
C ASN A 249 -7.39 -9.90 18.52
N ILE A 250 -7.74 -8.83 17.81
CA ILE A 250 -6.80 -7.95 17.12
C ILE A 250 -6.89 -6.57 17.75
N LEU A 251 -5.74 -6.06 18.22
CA LEU A 251 -5.63 -4.70 18.73
C LEU A 251 -4.75 -3.87 17.81
N LEU A 252 -5.26 -2.71 17.38
CA LEU A 252 -4.49 -1.65 16.74
C LEU A 252 -4.43 -0.47 17.70
N LYS A 253 -3.23 -0.11 18.17
CA LYS A 253 -3.03 1.02 19.07
C LYS A 253 -2.09 2.05 18.47
N ALA A 254 -2.60 3.25 18.20
CA ALA A 254 -1.85 4.29 17.51
C ALA A 254 -1.24 3.79 16.18
N VAL A 255 -2.03 3.04 15.40
CA VAL A 255 -1.70 2.65 14.03
C VAL A 255 -2.39 3.62 13.09
N CYS A 256 -1.62 4.30 12.26
CA CYS A 256 -2.13 5.38 11.44
C CYS A 256 -1.80 5.15 9.96
N THR A 257 -2.76 5.38 9.06
CA THR A 257 -2.42 5.66 7.67
C THR A 257 -2.26 7.17 7.53
N VAL A 258 -1.11 7.61 7.03
CA VAL A 258 -0.76 9.02 6.99
C VAL A 258 -0.20 9.39 5.61
N VAL A 259 -0.66 10.50 5.07
CA VAL A 259 -0.06 11.03 3.84
C VAL A 259 1.38 11.49 4.14
N ASN A 260 2.32 11.13 3.27
CA ASN A 260 3.69 11.61 3.40
C ASN A 260 3.77 13.11 2.99
N ARG A 261 3.69 13.99 4.00
CA ARG A 261 3.65 15.43 3.78
C ARG A 261 4.99 16.01 3.32
N SER A 262 6.11 15.40 3.72
CA SER A 262 7.45 15.81 3.23
C SER A 262 7.55 15.61 1.72
N GLU A 263 6.87 14.58 1.21
CA GLU A 263 6.71 14.29 -0.21
C GLU A 263 5.51 15.00 -0.86
N LYS A 264 4.80 15.86 -0.12
CA LYS A 264 3.58 16.56 -0.58
C LYS A 264 2.53 15.62 -1.19
N ARG A 265 2.47 14.38 -0.73
CA ARG A 265 1.48 13.41 -1.21
C ARG A 265 0.08 13.74 -0.70
N ARG A 266 -0.94 13.31 -1.46
CA ARG A 266 -2.37 13.37 -1.09
C ARG A 266 -2.92 11.99 -0.73
N PHE A 267 -2.17 10.93 -0.94
CA PHE A 267 -2.57 9.54 -0.76
C PHE A 267 -1.66 8.80 0.23
N SER A 268 -2.19 7.73 0.80
CA SER A 268 -1.48 6.72 1.58
C SER A 268 -1.71 5.32 0.98
N CYS A 269 -2.50 4.45 1.61
CA CYS A 269 -2.82 3.12 1.07
C CYS A 269 -3.67 3.19 -0.21
N ALA A 270 -3.44 2.27 -1.15
CA ALA A 270 -4.21 2.22 -2.40
C ALA A 270 -5.63 1.65 -2.21
N ALA A 271 -5.90 0.99 -1.10
CA ALA A 271 -7.20 0.46 -0.71
C ALA A 271 -7.49 0.82 0.76
N ASP A 272 -8.17 -0.05 1.52
CA ASP A 272 -8.57 0.19 2.90
C ASP A 272 -7.36 0.41 3.82
N ALA A 273 -7.51 1.28 4.81
CA ALA A 273 -6.51 1.38 5.86
C ALA A 273 -6.46 0.10 6.69
N PHE A 274 -7.61 -0.36 7.19
CA PHE A 274 -7.74 -1.58 7.99
C PHE A 274 -8.91 -2.43 7.47
N HIS A 275 -8.66 -3.72 7.24
CA HIS A 275 -9.66 -4.63 6.69
C HIS A 275 -9.63 -5.98 7.41
N PHE A 276 -10.77 -6.39 7.98
CA PHE A 276 -10.88 -7.63 8.74
C PHE A 276 -12.02 -8.50 8.20
N THR A 277 -11.64 -9.66 7.65
CA THR A 277 -12.57 -10.62 7.02
C THR A 277 -12.67 -11.90 7.84
N ASN A 278 -13.90 -12.30 8.22
CA ASN A 278 -14.16 -13.49 9.04
C ASN A 278 -13.35 -13.54 10.35
N CYS A 279 -12.99 -12.41 10.89
CA CYS A 279 -12.35 -12.31 12.18
C CYS A 279 -13.38 -12.43 13.31
N ARG A 280 -12.93 -12.81 14.51
CA ARG A 280 -13.79 -12.99 15.68
C ARG A 280 -13.15 -12.46 16.95
N GLY A 281 -13.89 -12.47 18.05
CA GLY A 281 -13.46 -11.91 19.32
C GLY A 281 -13.43 -10.37 19.26
N LEU A 282 -12.53 -9.76 20.00
CA LEU A 282 -12.40 -8.30 20.06
C LEU A 282 -11.53 -7.80 18.91
N ILE A 283 -12.05 -6.84 18.14
CA ILE A 283 -11.27 -5.99 17.23
C ILE A 283 -11.30 -4.60 17.83
N GLU A 284 -10.16 -4.13 18.29
CA GLU A 284 -10.03 -2.86 19.02
C GLU A 284 -9.10 -1.90 18.27
N LEU A 285 -9.58 -0.68 18.05
CA LEU A 285 -8.81 0.43 17.49
C LEU A 285 -8.73 1.54 18.55
N ASP A 286 -7.53 1.79 19.06
CA ASP A 286 -7.25 2.81 20.09
C ASP A 286 -6.28 3.85 19.54
N GLY A 287 -6.72 5.11 19.43
CA GLY A 287 -5.90 6.23 18.97
C GLY A 287 -5.42 6.10 17.51
N CYS A 288 -6.13 5.33 16.68
CA CYS A 288 -5.83 5.19 15.25
C CYS A 288 -6.30 6.40 14.45
N ASN A 289 -5.60 6.69 13.35
CA ASN A 289 -5.97 7.74 12.40
C ASN A 289 -5.86 7.20 10.97
N CYS A 290 -6.86 7.49 10.13
CA CYS A 290 -6.88 7.08 8.74
C CYS A 290 -6.98 8.31 7.84
N ASN A 291 -5.99 8.50 6.97
CA ASN A 291 -5.93 9.63 6.06
C ASN A 291 -5.27 9.25 4.72
N GLY A 292 -5.89 9.64 3.62
CA GLY A 292 -5.36 9.46 2.27
C GLY A 292 -5.44 8.03 1.72
N GLN A 293 -6.12 7.11 2.40
CA GLN A 293 -6.40 5.79 1.86
C GLN A 293 -7.41 5.86 0.70
N GLY A 294 -7.31 4.92 -0.23
CA GLY A 294 -8.10 4.90 -1.46
C GLY A 294 -9.48 4.26 -1.32
N ASP A 295 -9.81 3.69 -0.15
CA ASP A 295 -11.11 3.09 0.15
C ASP A 295 -11.47 3.29 1.64
N ASP A 296 -12.03 2.30 2.32
CA ASP A 296 -12.53 2.41 3.69
C ASP A 296 -11.41 2.67 4.71
N ALA A 297 -11.72 3.50 5.70
CA ALA A 297 -10.85 3.63 6.88
C ALA A 297 -10.82 2.32 7.68
N LEU A 298 -11.97 1.67 7.80
CA LEU A 298 -12.15 0.40 8.47
C LEU A 298 -13.25 -0.40 7.79
N ASN A 299 -12.93 -1.62 7.39
CA ASN A 299 -13.90 -2.57 6.86
C ASN A 299 -13.88 -3.87 7.67
N ILE A 300 -15.01 -4.27 8.23
CA ILE A 300 -15.16 -5.51 8.99
C ILE A 300 -16.36 -6.28 8.44
N HIS A 301 -16.12 -7.46 7.88
CA HIS A 301 -17.20 -8.26 7.32
C HIS A 301 -16.94 -9.76 7.39
N GLY A 302 -18.04 -10.54 7.19
CA GLY A 302 -18.00 -11.98 6.98
C GLY A 302 -17.98 -12.35 5.50
N ILE A 303 -17.74 -13.62 5.22
CA ILE A 303 -17.98 -14.23 3.90
C ILE A 303 -19.31 -14.98 3.99
N TYR A 304 -20.20 -14.67 3.07
CA TYR A 304 -21.52 -15.30 3.00
C TYR A 304 -21.56 -16.27 1.83
N ALA A 305 -22.09 -17.49 2.07
CA ALA A 305 -22.33 -18.48 1.04
C ALA A 305 -23.76 -18.97 1.10
N ARG A 306 -24.40 -19.13 -0.06
CA ARG A 306 -25.70 -19.78 -0.17
C ARG A 306 -25.49 -21.29 -0.26
N ILE A 307 -26.06 -22.04 0.68
CA ILE A 307 -26.11 -23.50 0.56
C ILE A 307 -27.10 -23.86 -0.55
N VAL A 308 -26.61 -24.48 -1.62
CA VAL A 308 -27.43 -24.87 -2.76
C VAL A 308 -27.78 -26.36 -2.73
N ALA A 309 -27.01 -27.19 -2.02
CA ALA A 309 -27.27 -28.59 -1.78
C ALA A 309 -26.48 -29.09 -0.56
N VAL A 310 -26.99 -30.13 0.08
CA VAL A 310 -26.28 -30.85 1.15
C VAL A 310 -26.22 -32.32 0.72
N SER A 311 -25.01 -32.87 0.64
CA SER A 311 -24.83 -34.28 0.34
C SER A 311 -25.31 -35.15 1.51
N LYS A 312 -25.73 -36.41 1.25
CA LYS A 312 -26.24 -37.33 2.29
C LYS A 312 -25.19 -37.64 3.37
N ASP A 313 -23.93 -37.60 3.02
CA ASP A 313 -22.78 -37.82 3.91
C ASP A 313 -22.28 -36.55 4.60
N ARG A 314 -22.95 -35.40 4.36
CA ARG A 314 -22.62 -34.08 4.93
C ARG A 314 -21.18 -33.62 4.71
N LYS A 315 -20.51 -34.08 3.66
CA LYS A 315 -19.16 -33.67 3.24
C LYS A 315 -19.19 -32.56 2.23
#